data_55d64201ff7e3ae3a475c687f74a4de5
#
_entry.id   55d64201ff7e3ae3a475c687f74a4de5
#
_cell.length_a   1.000
_cell.length_b   1.000
_cell.length_c   1.000
_cell.angle_alpha   90.00
_cell.angle_beta   90.00
_cell.angle_gamma   90.00
#
_symmetry.space_group_name_H-M   'P 1'
#
loop_
_entity.id
_entity.type
_entity.pdbx_description
1 polymer ?
#
loop_
_entity_poly.entity_id
_entity_poly.type
_entity_poly.pdbx_seq_one_letter_code
_entity_poly.pdbx_strand_id
1 'polypeptide(L)'
;MSAVRFKFYLWSCPYQRGVEPHDWDVCTSARPEETERCFGGQRIIETGLKHGTVTVLEDGEPYEITTYRTEGPYSDSRRPDYVEFVSSLESDLARRDFTMNAIALGLDGGLRDPFGGGDDIRARLIRCVGELVQRFQEDGLRVMRALRFGAVFGYEIEEQTAQAIHENHHMLEHVAAERINVELCKLLVGSKAGEILRQYPDVLCEFWPELGPLVTLEQNNPWHC
;
A
#
# COMPACT_ATOMS: atom_id res chain seq x y z
N MET A 1 15.76 -34.10 12.31
CA MET A 1 15.64 -32.73 11.75
C MET A 1 14.23 -32.59 11.24
N SER A 2 13.35 -31.93 11.97
CA SER A 2 11.99 -31.66 11.49
C SER A 2 12.11 -30.57 10.40
N ALA A 3 11.70 -30.91 9.19
CA ALA A 3 11.63 -29.95 8.11
C ALA A 3 10.62 -28.85 8.50
N VAL A 4 11.10 -27.67 8.82
CA VAL A 4 10.25 -26.51 9.04
C VAL A 4 9.66 -26.17 7.67
N ARG A 5 8.36 -26.42 7.49
CA ARG A 5 7.66 -26.06 6.26
C ARG A 5 7.28 -24.59 6.34
N PHE A 6 8.06 -23.74 5.74
CA PHE A 6 7.68 -22.35 5.54
C PHE A 6 6.64 -22.26 4.43
N LYS A 7 5.62 -21.43 4.65
CA LYS A 7 4.70 -21.03 3.59
C LYS A 7 5.18 -19.68 3.08
N PHE A 8 5.57 -19.64 1.81
CA PHE A 8 5.88 -18.41 1.11
C PHE A 8 4.66 -18.01 0.30
N TYR A 9 4.37 -16.74 0.28
CA TYR A 9 3.36 -16.15 -0.59
C TYR A 9 3.97 -14.99 -1.34
N LEU A 10 3.69 -14.97 -2.61
CA LEU A 10 4.08 -13.88 -3.51
C LEU A 10 2.92 -12.91 -3.58
N TRP A 11 3.20 -11.64 -3.45
CA TRP A 11 2.19 -10.61 -3.50
C TRP A 11 2.39 -9.74 -4.73
N SER A 12 1.36 -9.60 -5.56
CA SER A 12 1.43 -8.75 -6.74
C SER A 12 0.06 -8.41 -7.30
N CYS A 13 -0.37 -7.18 -7.12
CA CYS A 13 -1.53 -6.61 -7.80
C CYS A 13 -1.41 -6.64 -9.35
N PRO A 14 -0.23 -6.39 -9.98
CA PRO A 14 -0.06 -6.49 -11.43
C PRO A 14 -0.42 -7.86 -12.01
N TYR A 15 -0.05 -8.96 -11.35
CA TYR A 15 -0.34 -10.31 -11.82
C TYR A 15 -1.84 -10.56 -12.03
N GLN A 16 -2.66 -10.08 -11.11
CA GLN A 16 -4.12 -10.22 -11.19
C GLN A 16 -4.75 -9.33 -12.27
N ARG A 17 -4.05 -8.28 -12.68
CA ARG A 17 -4.42 -7.42 -13.81
C ARG A 17 -3.98 -7.99 -15.16
N GLY A 18 -3.36 -9.18 -15.19
CA GLY A 18 -2.81 -9.78 -16.40
C GLY A 18 -1.54 -9.10 -16.90
N VAL A 19 -0.85 -8.37 -16.03
CA VAL A 19 0.45 -7.73 -16.32
C VAL A 19 1.52 -8.50 -15.57
N GLU A 20 2.60 -8.85 -16.24
CA GLU A 20 3.74 -9.52 -15.59
C GLU A 20 4.35 -8.57 -14.55
N PRO A 21 4.47 -8.99 -13.28
CA PRO A 21 5.04 -8.15 -12.25
C PRO A 21 6.54 -7.98 -12.45
N HIS A 22 7.02 -6.76 -12.25
CA HIS A 22 8.46 -6.45 -12.24
C HIS A 22 9.11 -6.75 -10.90
N ASP A 23 8.30 -6.91 -9.85
CA ASP A 23 8.76 -7.11 -8.48
C ASP A 23 7.81 -8.06 -7.75
N TRP A 24 8.37 -8.91 -6.89
CA TRP A 24 7.65 -9.88 -6.10
C TRP A 24 7.99 -9.72 -4.62
N ASP A 25 7.04 -9.24 -3.85
CA ASP A 25 7.16 -9.26 -2.40
C ASP A 25 6.89 -10.68 -1.87
N VAL A 26 7.86 -11.26 -1.21
CA VAL A 26 7.71 -12.58 -0.58
C VAL A 26 7.36 -12.41 0.87
N CYS A 27 6.33 -13.11 1.34
CA CYS A 27 5.97 -13.10 2.75
C CYS A 27 5.89 -14.53 3.31
N THR A 28 6.21 -14.69 4.60
CA THR A 28 6.35 -15.99 5.25
C THR A 28 5.99 -15.95 6.72
N SER A 29 5.63 -17.12 7.28
CA SER A 29 5.52 -17.31 8.74
C SER A 29 6.86 -17.51 9.45
N ALA A 30 7.96 -17.68 8.68
CA ALA A 30 9.30 -17.80 9.24
C ALA A 30 9.72 -16.47 9.87
N ARG A 31 10.35 -16.53 11.03
CA ARG A 31 11.00 -15.37 11.63
C ARG A 31 12.27 -15.00 10.87
N PRO A 32 12.75 -13.76 10.96
CA PRO A 32 13.96 -13.34 10.25
C PRO A 32 15.14 -14.29 10.44
N GLU A 33 15.41 -14.73 11.68
CA GLU A 33 16.51 -15.64 12.00
C GLU A 33 16.32 -17.05 11.40
N GLU A 34 15.08 -17.44 11.16
CA GLU A 34 14.76 -18.71 10.51
C GLU A 34 14.95 -18.60 9.00
N THR A 35 14.57 -17.46 8.43
CA THR A 35 14.81 -17.12 7.02
C THR A 35 16.31 -17.09 6.74
N GLU A 36 17.10 -16.39 7.55
CA GLU A 36 18.57 -16.34 7.43
C GLU A 36 19.20 -17.74 7.47
N ARG A 37 18.76 -18.58 8.38
CA ARG A 37 19.26 -19.98 8.46
C ARG A 37 18.94 -20.79 7.20
N CYS A 38 17.78 -20.56 6.58
CA CYS A 38 17.42 -21.24 5.34
C CYS A 38 18.31 -20.84 4.16
N PHE A 39 18.71 -19.58 4.11
CA PHE A 39 19.53 -19.01 3.04
C PHE A 39 20.99 -18.78 3.43
N GLY A 40 21.50 -19.47 4.47
CA GLY A 40 22.84 -19.27 5.05
C GLY A 40 24.02 -19.53 4.12
N GLY A 41 23.78 -19.95 2.87
CA GLY A 41 24.80 -20.05 1.79
C GLY A 41 24.81 -18.86 0.84
N GLN A 42 23.88 -17.92 1.01
CA GLN A 42 23.69 -16.76 0.11
C GLN A 42 24.05 -15.46 0.82
N ARG A 43 24.20 -14.41 0.04
CA ARG A 43 24.43 -13.07 0.62
C ARG A 43 23.12 -12.50 1.13
N ILE A 44 23.09 -12.19 2.44
CA ILE A 44 21.92 -11.62 3.13
C ILE A 44 22.21 -10.16 3.46
N ILE A 45 21.18 -9.31 3.32
CA ILE A 45 21.20 -7.90 3.69
C ILE A 45 20.14 -7.68 4.77
N GLU A 46 20.58 -7.26 5.95
CA GLU A 46 19.78 -7.17 7.18
C GLU A 46 19.11 -5.80 7.39
N THR A 47 18.98 -4.97 6.36
CA THR A 47 18.50 -3.58 6.50
C THR A 47 17.07 -3.45 7.02
N GLY A 48 16.26 -4.50 6.93
CA GLY A 48 14.85 -4.52 7.31
C GLY A 48 14.49 -5.32 8.57
N LEU A 49 15.46 -5.90 9.28
CA LEU A 49 15.22 -6.85 10.39
C LEU A 49 14.24 -6.36 11.45
N LYS A 50 14.33 -5.08 11.83
CA LYS A 50 13.42 -4.48 12.82
C LYS A 50 11.95 -4.54 12.41
N HIS A 51 11.69 -4.66 11.11
CA HIS A 51 10.36 -4.75 10.52
C HIS A 51 10.04 -6.14 9.99
N GLY A 52 10.93 -7.11 10.24
CA GLY A 52 10.75 -8.50 9.82
C GLY A 52 11.14 -8.80 8.39
N THR A 53 11.85 -7.89 7.70
CA THR A 53 12.28 -8.08 6.31
C THR A 53 13.75 -8.49 6.24
N VAL A 54 14.02 -9.55 5.50
CA VAL A 54 15.36 -10.03 5.13
C VAL A 54 15.47 -9.97 3.62
N THR A 55 16.52 -9.34 3.10
CA THR A 55 16.80 -9.33 1.67
C THR A 55 17.84 -10.41 1.34
N VAL A 56 17.49 -11.36 0.51
CA VAL A 56 18.36 -12.42 0.03
C VAL A 56 18.79 -12.10 -1.40
N LEU A 57 20.09 -12.19 -1.68
CA LEU A 57 20.61 -12.03 -3.04
C LEU A 57 20.77 -13.42 -3.68
N GLU A 58 19.98 -13.71 -4.72
CA GLU A 58 20.07 -14.92 -5.54
C GLU A 58 20.44 -14.52 -6.95
N ASP A 59 21.53 -15.08 -7.49
CA ASP A 59 22.05 -14.75 -8.81
C ASP A 59 22.27 -13.25 -9.09
N GLY A 60 22.51 -12.47 -8.02
CA GLY A 60 22.70 -11.02 -8.07
C GLY A 60 21.42 -10.20 -7.96
N GLU A 61 20.24 -10.83 -7.98
CA GLU A 61 18.95 -10.19 -7.82
C GLU A 61 18.49 -10.18 -6.35
N PRO A 62 17.97 -9.06 -5.85
CA PRO A 62 17.47 -8.95 -4.47
C PRO A 62 16.03 -9.47 -4.35
N TYR A 63 15.80 -10.34 -3.38
CA TYR A 63 14.47 -10.81 -2.99
C TYR A 63 14.18 -10.40 -1.56
N GLU A 64 13.14 -9.59 -1.38
CA GLU A 64 12.70 -9.19 -0.05
C GLU A 64 11.73 -10.22 0.52
N ILE A 65 12.11 -10.81 1.68
CA ILE A 65 11.32 -11.81 2.38
C ILE A 65 10.88 -11.22 3.72
N THR A 66 9.58 -11.01 3.88
CA THR A 66 9.01 -10.38 5.08
C THR A 66 8.25 -11.39 5.92
N THR A 67 8.55 -11.45 7.21
CA THR A 67 7.78 -12.22 8.19
C THR A 67 6.39 -11.62 8.37
N TYR A 68 5.34 -12.46 8.42
CA TYR A 68 3.98 -11.99 8.76
C TYR A 68 3.99 -11.24 10.06
N ARG A 69 3.31 -10.11 10.08
CA ARG A 69 3.27 -9.25 11.26
C ARG A 69 1.94 -8.54 11.41
N THR A 70 1.62 -8.23 12.63
CA THR A 70 0.67 -7.19 13.00
C THR A 70 1.43 -5.95 13.45
N GLU A 71 0.75 -4.84 13.49
CA GLU A 71 1.32 -3.55 13.81
C GLU A 71 0.68 -3.03 15.08
N GLY A 72 1.50 -2.54 16.01
CA GLY A 72 1.05 -1.87 17.22
C GLY A 72 0.47 -0.49 16.91
N PRO A 73 0.14 0.31 17.95
CA PRO A 73 -0.32 1.67 17.76
C PRO A 73 0.73 2.51 17.00
N TYR A 74 0.26 3.61 16.43
CA TYR A 74 1.05 4.54 15.64
C TYR A 74 1.11 5.88 16.36
N SER A 75 2.14 6.10 17.17
CA SER A 75 2.30 7.35 17.92
C SER A 75 2.68 8.53 17.02
N ASP A 76 3.30 8.27 15.87
CA ASP A 76 3.75 9.28 14.92
C ASP A 76 2.94 9.30 13.61
N SER A 77 1.79 8.60 13.55
CA SER A 77 0.94 8.44 12.35
C SER A 77 1.71 8.02 11.08
N ARG A 78 2.85 7.34 11.26
CA ARG A 78 3.73 6.91 10.18
C ARG A 78 4.24 5.50 10.33
N ARG A 79 4.71 5.16 11.54
CA ARG A 79 5.32 3.86 11.83
C ARG A 79 4.65 3.27 13.06
N PRO A 80 4.40 1.98 13.06
CA PRO A 80 3.96 1.33 14.27
C PRO A 80 5.07 1.42 15.32
N ASP A 81 4.68 1.67 16.56
CA ASP A 81 5.63 1.75 17.69
C ASP A 81 6.40 0.44 17.86
N TYR A 82 5.75 -0.67 17.53
CA TYR A 82 6.34 -2.00 17.44
C TYR A 82 5.61 -2.85 16.41
N VAL A 83 6.26 -3.91 15.98
CA VAL A 83 5.66 -4.96 15.16
C VAL A 83 5.65 -6.25 15.96
N GLU A 84 4.59 -7.04 15.82
CA GLU A 84 4.49 -8.38 16.40
C GLU A 84 4.46 -9.41 15.28
N PHE A 85 5.41 -10.35 15.31
CA PHE A 85 5.44 -11.42 14.32
C PHE A 85 4.36 -12.44 14.61
N VAL A 86 3.56 -12.73 13.58
CA VAL A 86 2.43 -13.65 13.66
C VAL A 86 2.60 -14.82 12.69
N SER A 87 1.86 -15.89 12.91
CA SER A 87 1.84 -17.03 12.00
C SER A 87 0.70 -17.01 10.97
N SER A 88 -0.22 -16.05 11.11
CA SER A 88 -1.39 -15.93 10.26
C SER A 88 -1.11 -14.96 9.10
N LEU A 89 -1.18 -15.47 7.87
CA LEU A 89 -1.17 -14.65 6.66
C LEU A 89 -2.32 -13.64 6.64
N GLU A 90 -3.52 -14.06 7.07
CA GLU A 90 -4.70 -13.21 7.07
C GLU A 90 -4.50 -11.98 7.98
N SER A 91 -3.86 -12.16 9.14
CA SER A 91 -3.50 -11.05 10.03
C SER A 91 -2.52 -10.08 9.38
N ASP A 92 -1.56 -10.57 8.59
CA ASP A 92 -0.64 -9.71 7.83
C ASP A 92 -1.35 -8.97 6.69
N LEU A 93 -2.28 -9.61 6.00
CA LEU A 93 -3.07 -8.99 4.94
C LEU A 93 -4.05 -7.94 5.49
N ALA A 94 -4.59 -8.17 6.69
CA ALA A 94 -5.55 -7.27 7.35
C ALA A 94 -4.97 -5.88 7.69
N ARG A 95 -3.66 -5.75 7.88
CA ARG A 95 -3.01 -4.46 8.17
C ARG A 95 -2.71 -3.63 6.92
N ARG A 96 -2.94 -4.17 5.72
CA ARG A 96 -2.63 -3.48 4.46
C ARG A 96 -3.62 -2.35 4.17
N ASP A 97 -3.27 -1.51 3.22
CA ASP A 97 -4.05 -0.33 2.86
C ASP A 97 -5.37 -0.65 2.13
N PHE A 98 -5.27 -1.33 0.98
CA PHE A 98 -6.41 -1.60 0.10
C PHE A 98 -6.56 -3.08 -0.19
N THR A 99 -7.80 -3.51 -0.43
CA THR A 99 -8.15 -4.91 -0.70
C THR A 99 -7.37 -5.49 -1.88
N MET A 100 -7.18 -4.71 -2.95
CA MET A 100 -6.38 -5.10 -4.11
C MET A 100 -4.91 -5.36 -3.77
N ASN A 101 -4.44 -4.81 -2.66
CA ASN A 101 -3.10 -4.99 -2.11
C ASN A 101 -3.06 -6.05 -0.99
N ALA A 102 -4.17 -6.67 -0.64
CA ALA A 102 -4.30 -7.66 0.43
C ALA A 102 -4.59 -9.07 -0.11
N ILE A 103 -3.95 -9.42 -1.22
CA ILE A 103 -4.07 -10.71 -1.90
C ILE A 103 -2.71 -11.37 -1.94
N ALA A 104 -2.65 -12.68 -1.74
CA ALA A 104 -1.41 -13.43 -1.77
C ALA A 104 -1.55 -14.70 -2.65
N LEU A 105 -0.48 -15.02 -3.40
CA LEU A 105 -0.38 -16.23 -4.20
C LEU A 105 0.52 -17.23 -3.48
N GLY A 106 0.00 -18.41 -3.18
CA GLY A 106 0.78 -19.49 -2.59
C GLY A 106 1.67 -20.18 -3.60
N LEU A 107 2.77 -20.80 -3.16
CA LEU A 107 3.62 -21.63 -4.02
C LEU A 107 2.88 -22.86 -4.59
N ASP A 108 1.74 -23.21 -4.01
CA ASP A 108 0.81 -24.23 -4.50
C ASP A 108 -0.07 -23.73 -5.65
N GLY A 109 0.10 -22.47 -6.06
CA GLY A 109 -0.76 -21.76 -7.03
C GLY A 109 -2.10 -21.31 -6.45
N GLY A 110 -2.35 -21.57 -5.16
CA GLY A 110 -3.60 -21.20 -4.50
C GLY A 110 -3.63 -19.70 -4.14
N LEU A 111 -4.68 -19.01 -4.59
CA LEU A 111 -4.92 -17.63 -4.23
C LEU A 111 -5.50 -17.53 -2.81
N ARG A 112 -5.01 -16.57 -2.04
CA ARG A 112 -5.52 -16.19 -0.72
C ARG A 112 -5.99 -14.74 -0.78
N ASP A 113 -7.29 -14.55 -0.75
CA ASP A 113 -7.96 -13.25 -0.89
C ASP A 113 -9.07 -13.12 0.17
N PRO A 114 -8.70 -12.89 1.43
CA PRO A 114 -9.67 -12.85 2.53
C PRO A 114 -10.57 -11.60 2.51
N PHE A 115 -10.19 -10.57 1.74
CA PHE A 115 -10.88 -9.26 1.73
C PHE A 115 -11.55 -8.94 0.40
N GLY A 116 -11.61 -9.89 -0.53
CA GLY A 116 -12.31 -9.73 -1.82
C GLY A 116 -11.60 -8.79 -2.80
N GLY A 117 -10.29 -8.61 -2.67
CA GLY A 117 -9.51 -7.71 -3.53
C GLY A 117 -9.54 -8.09 -5.00
N GLY A 118 -9.67 -9.40 -5.31
CA GLY A 118 -9.82 -9.87 -6.69
C GLY A 118 -11.14 -9.42 -7.32
N ASP A 119 -12.22 -9.36 -6.55
CA ASP A 119 -13.50 -8.80 -7.00
C ASP A 119 -13.39 -7.29 -7.22
N ASP A 120 -12.76 -6.57 -6.30
CA ASP A 120 -12.54 -5.14 -6.42
C ASP A 120 -11.65 -4.80 -7.64
N ILE A 121 -10.62 -5.59 -7.93
CA ILE A 121 -9.82 -5.43 -9.17
C ILE A 121 -10.68 -5.62 -10.42
N ARG A 122 -11.55 -6.62 -10.45
CA ARG A 122 -12.47 -6.86 -11.57
C ARG A 122 -13.49 -5.73 -11.73
N ALA A 123 -13.99 -5.22 -10.61
CA ALA A 123 -14.89 -4.07 -10.57
C ALA A 123 -14.20 -2.72 -10.78
N ARG A 124 -12.86 -2.70 -10.84
CA ARG A 124 -12.04 -1.48 -10.89
C ARG A 124 -12.29 -0.54 -9.73
N LEU A 125 -12.33 -1.08 -8.52
CA LEU A 125 -12.56 -0.33 -7.30
C LEU A 125 -11.31 -0.30 -6.41
N ILE A 126 -11.13 0.81 -5.73
CA ILE A 126 -10.17 1.00 -4.65
C ILE A 126 -10.96 1.03 -3.35
N ARG A 127 -10.83 -0.04 -2.59
CA ARG A 127 -11.49 -0.21 -1.29
C ARG A 127 -10.43 -0.39 -0.21
N CYS A 128 -10.59 0.31 0.90
CA CYS A 128 -9.73 0.15 2.07
C CYS A 128 -10.00 -1.19 2.78
N VAL A 129 -8.96 -1.76 3.40
CA VAL A 129 -9.08 -2.99 4.20
C VAL A 129 -9.54 -2.63 5.62
N GLY A 130 -10.59 -3.30 6.11
CA GLY A 130 -11.04 -3.18 7.50
C GLY A 130 -11.66 -1.84 7.86
N GLU A 131 -11.36 -1.33 9.06
CA GLU A 131 -11.95 -0.10 9.60
C GLU A 131 -11.28 1.14 8.99
N LEU A 132 -12.01 1.85 8.15
CA LEU A 132 -11.54 2.96 7.32
C LEU A 132 -10.84 4.06 8.12
N VAL A 133 -11.51 4.57 9.16
CA VAL A 133 -10.99 5.66 10.00
C VAL A 133 -9.67 5.24 10.64
N GLN A 134 -9.63 4.03 11.21
CA GLN A 134 -8.42 3.50 11.82
C GLN A 134 -7.28 3.41 10.81
N ARG A 135 -7.55 2.93 9.59
CA ARG A 135 -6.52 2.79 8.55
C ARG A 135 -5.88 4.11 8.16
N PHE A 136 -6.66 5.19 8.02
CA PHE A 136 -6.13 6.52 7.71
C PHE A 136 -5.42 7.17 8.91
N GLN A 137 -5.87 6.90 10.13
CA GLN A 137 -5.20 7.37 11.34
C GLN A 137 -3.85 6.69 11.59
N GLU A 138 -3.68 5.42 11.20
CA GLU A 138 -2.41 4.71 11.30
C GLU A 138 -1.33 5.30 10.38
N ASP A 139 -1.66 5.56 9.12
CA ASP A 139 -0.76 6.23 8.17
C ASP A 139 -1.58 7.15 7.24
N GLY A 140 -1.51 8.45 7.51
CA GLY A 140 -2.19 9.48 6.71
C GLY A 140 -1.80 9.44 5.22
N LEU A 141 -0.61 8.91 4.88
CA LEU A 141 -0.20 8.76 3.48
C LEU A 141 -1.14 7.86 2.67
N ARG A 142 -1.91 6.98 3.33
CA ARG A 142 -2.91 6.12 2.64
C ARG A 142 -3.95 6.93 1.89
N VAL A 143 -4.25 8.17 2.34
CA VAL A 143 -5.10 9.12 1.61
C VAL A 143 -4.50 9.40 0.23
N MET A 144 -3.24 9.85 0.17
CA MET A 144 -2.55 10.12 -1.12
C MET A 144 -2.39 8.86 -1.97
N ARG A 145 -2.17 7.71 -1.34
CA ARG A 145 -2.06 6.43 -2.05
C ARG A 145 -3.36 6.03 -2.75
N ALA A 146 -4.53 6.26 -2.12
CA ALA A 146 -5.83 6.02 -2.74
C ALA A 146 -5.99 6.88 -4.00
N LEU A 147 -5.72 8.18 -3.90
CA LEU A 147 -5.81 9.10 -5.02
C LEU A 147 -4.84 8.71 -6.15
N ARG A 148 -3.60 8.35 -5.80
CA ARG A 148 -2.62 7.87 -6.78
C ARG A 148 -3.08 6.62 -7.51
N PHE A 149 -3.61 5.63 -6.80
CA PHE A 149 -4.12 4.41 -7.43
C PHE A 149 -5.30 4.71 -8.36
N GLY A 150 -6.23 5.59 -7.95
CA GLY A 150 -7.30 6.08 -8.81
C GLY A 150 -6.78 6.72 -10.10
N ALA A 151 -5.79 7.60 -9.98
CA ALA A 151 -5.19 8.29 -11.12
C ALA A 151 -4.42 7.35 -12.06
N VAL A 152 -3.62 6.43 -11.50
CA VAL A 152 -2.72 5.55 -12.27
C VAL A 152 -3.46 4.38 -12.90
N PHE A 153 -4.36 3.73 -12.15
CA PHE A 153 -5.08 2.57 -12.65
C PHE A 153 -6.40 2.91 -13.34
N GLY A 154 -6.89 4.14 -13.16
CA GLY A 154 -8.21 4.55 -13.64
C GLY A 154 -9.33 3.79 -12.92
N TYR A 155 -9.11 3.44 -11.65
CA TYR A 155 -10.10 2.80 -10.79
C TYR A 155 -10.87 3.84 -10.01
N GLU A 156 -12.15 3.56 -9.75
CA GLU A 156 -12.97 4.38 -8.87
C GLU A 156 -12.63 4.11 -7.40
N ILE A 157 -12.68 5.14 -6.57
CA ILE A 157 -12.57 4.97 -5.13
C ILE A 157 -13.97 4.63 -4.61
N GLU A 158 -14.08 3.52 -3.87
CA GLU A 158 -15.34 3.07 -3.30
C GLU A 158 -15.93 4.13 -2.38
N GLU A 159 -17.28 4.27 -2.38
CA GLU A 159 -17.98 5.39 -1.76
C GLU A 159 -17.63 5.61 -0.27
N GLN A 160 -17.60 4.54 0.52
CA GLN A 160 -17.25 4.65 1.95
C GLN A 160 -15.77 5.02 2.13
N THR A 161 -14.90 4.48 1.28
CA THR A 161 -13.47 4.84 1.26
C THR A 161 -13.28 6.30 0.85
N ALA A 162 -14.03 6.80 -0.13
CA ALA A 162 -14.02 8.20 -0.57
C ALA A 162 -14.48 9.14 0.56
N GLN A 163 -15.58 8.80 1.22
CA GLN A 163 -16.08 9.56 2.37
C GLN A 163 -15.03 9.62 3.48
N ALA A 164 -14.42 8.47 3.83
CA ALA A 164 -13.38 8.42 4.85
C ALA A 164 -12.14 9.23 4.46
N ILE A 165 -11.79 9.33 3.18
CA ILE A 165 -10.73 10.21 2.68
C ILE A 165 -11.07 11.66 2.99
N HIS A 166 -12.27 12.14 2.63
CA HIS A 166 -12.72 13.50 2.90
C HIS A 166 -12.77 13.84 4.41
N GLU A 167 -13.11 12.86 5.25
CA GLU A 167 -13.16 13.05 6.70
C GLU A 167 -11.77 13.05 7.37
N ASN A 168 -10.78 12.39 6.77
CA ASN A 168 -9.47 12.15 7.39
C ASN A 168 -8.28 12.76 6.62
N HIS A 169 -8.50 13.62 5.60
CA HIS A 169 -7.39 14.23 4.85
C HIS A 169 -6.45 15.06 5.72
N HIS A 170 -6.94 15.63 6.83
CA HIS A 170 -6.15 16.37 7.81
C HIS A 170 -4.99 15.55 8.41
N MET A 171 -5.07 14.20 8.36
CA MET A 171 -3.96 13.34 8.78
C MET A 171 -2.70 13.52 7.93
N LEU A 172 -2.80 14.13 6.74
CA LEU A 172 -1.65 14.47 5.90
C LEU A 172 -0.72 15.50 6.55
N GLU A 173 -1.21 16.34 7.47
CA GLU A 173 -0.37 17.27 8.24
C GLU A 173 0.75 16.55 9.02
N HIS A 174 0.51 15.30 9.40
CA HIS A 174 1.47 14.47 10.14
C HIS A 174 2.42 13.67 9.23
N VAL A 175 2.24 13.77 7.92
CA VAL A 175 3.06 13.04 6.94
C VAL A 175 4.19 13.93 6.44
N ALA A 176 5.41 13.39 6.41
CA ALA A 176 6.56 14.10 5.85
C ALA A 176 6.32 14.51 4.38
N ALA A 177 6.62 15.77 4.04
CA ALA A 177 6.37 16.35 2.73
C ALA A 177 7.02 15.55 1.59
N GLU A 178 8.18 14.94 1.84
CA GLU A 178 8.88 14.10 0.86
C GLU A 178 8.06 12.86 0.48
N ARG A 179 7.35 12.25 1.44
CA ARG A 179 6.47 11.10 1.20
C ARG A 179 5.25 11.52 0.38
N ILE A 180 4.62 12.64 0.74
CA ILE A 180 3.49 13.21 -0.01
C ILE A 180 3.93 13.50 -1.45
N ASN A 181 5.09 14.15 -1.63
CA ASN A 181 5.62 14.51 -2.94
C ASN A 181 5.85 13.27 -3.83
N VAL A 182 6.36 12.17 -3.28
CA VAL A 182 6.54 10.92 -4.05
C VAL A 182 5.21 10.37 -4.56
N GLU A 183 4.17 10.35 -3.74
CA GLU A 183 2.84 9.89 -4.15
C GLU A 183 2.20 10.87 -5.14
N LEU A 184 2.33 12.18 -4.90
CA LEU A 184 1.84 13.24 -5.79
C LEU A 184 2.47 13.16 -7.18
N CYS A 185 3.79 13.02 -7.27
CA CYS A 185 4.47 12.87 -8.56
C CYS A 185 3.97 11.64 -9.34
N LYS A 186 3.75 10.52 -8.64
CA LYS A 186 3.17 9.31 -9.25
C LYS A 186 1.71 9.51 -9.67
N LEU A 187 0.93 10.26 -8.90
CA LEU A 187 -0.45 10.60 -9.21
C LEU A 187 -0.51 11.44 -10.48
N LEU A 188 0.32 12.50 -10.59
CA LEU A 188 0.31 13.45 -11.69
C LEU A 188 0.62 12.82 -13.06
N VAL A 189 1.37 11.73 -13.11
CA VAL A 189 1.62 10.97 -14.35
C VAL A 189 0.53 9.96 -14.68
N GLY A 190 -0.45 9.79 -13.79
CA GLY A 190 -1.58 8.88 -14.00
C GLY A 190 -2.55 9.41 -15.07
N SER A 191 -3.10 8.51 -15.86
CA SER A 191 -4.02 8.85 -16.97
C SER A 191 -5.30 9.56 -16.51
N LYS A 192 -5.69 9.40 -15.23
CA LYS A 192 -6.87 9.99 -14.60
C LYS A 192 -6.54 11.09 -13.59
N ALA A 193 -5.31 11.60 -13.60
CA ALA A 193 -4.87 12.61 -12.64
C ALA A 193 -5.82 13.81 -12.55
N GLY A 194 -6.19 14.40 -13.70
CA GLY A 194 -7.08 15.57 -13.72
C GLY A 194 -8.50 15.29 -13.20
N GLU A 195 -9.01 14.06 -13.31
CA GLU A 195 -10.31 13.68 -12.76
C GLU A 195 -10.22 13.57 -11.23
N ILE A 196 -9.22 12.89 -10.73
CA ILE A 196 -8.97 12.70 -9.28
C ILE A 196 -8.73 14.06 -8.60
N LEU A 197 -7.90 14.92 -9.18
CA LEU A 197 -7.61 16.23 -8.59
C LEU A 197 -8.86 17.12 -8.49
N ARG A 198 -9.81 16.99 -9.44
CA ARG A 198 -11.08 17.72 -9.39
C ARG A 198 -12.05 17.15 -8.35
N GLN A 199 -11.98 15.85 -8.08
CA GLN A 199 -12.86 15.19 -7.09
C GLN A 199 -12.40 15.40 -5.65
N TYR A 200 -11.09 15.61 -5.41
CA TYR A 200 -10.49 15.71 -4.09
C TYR A 200 -9.67 17.00 -3.90
N PRO A 201 -10.26 18.18 -4.15
CA PRO A 201 -9.55 19.45 -3.99
C PRO A 201 -9.21 19.75 -2.52
N ASP A 202 -10.03 19.32 -1.59
CA ASP A 202 -9.84 19.43 -0.15
C ASP A 202 -8.55 18.71 0.30
N VAL A 203 -8.32 17.50 -0.20
CA VAL A 203 -7.09 16.74 0.08
C VAL A 203 -5.85 17.49 -0.42
N LEU A 204 -5.92 18.11 -1.59
CA LEU A 204 -4.81 18.89 -2.13
C LEU A 204 -4.54 20.16 -1.31
N CYS A 205 -5.59 20.85 -0.90
CA CYS A 205 -5.49 22.07 -0.11
C CYS A 205 -4.92 21.84 1.28
N GLU A 206 -4.96 20.60 1.79
CA GLU A 206 -4.38 20.25 3.08
C GLU A 206 -2.86 20.49 3.12
N PHE A 207 -2.15 20.01 2.10
CA PHE A 207 -0.69 20.17 2.01
C PHE A 207 -0.24 21.26 1.03
N TRP A 208 -1.20 21.85 0.29
CA TRP A 208 -0.95 22.94 -0.67
C TRP A 208 -2.06 24.00 -0.58
N PRO A 209 -2.13 24.75 0.53
CA PRO A 209 -3.22 25.69 0.80
C PRO A 209 -3.40 26.78 -0.25
N GLU A 210 -2.33 27.13 -0.99
CA GLU A 210 -2.35 28.12 -2.05
C GLU A 210 -3.28 27.73 -3.22
N LEU A 211 -3.64 26.46 -3.34
CA LEU A 211 -4.61 25.99 -4.32
C LEU A 211 -6.05 26.33 -3.94
N GLY A 212 -6.34 26.57 -2.66
CA GLY A 212 -7.71 26.83 -2.16
C GLY A 212 -8.46 27.90 -2.96
N PRO A 213 -7.88 29.09 -3.21
CA PRO A 213 -8.52 30.13 -4.04
C PRO A 213 -8.82 29.69 -5.49
N LEU A 214 -8.06 28.73 -6.03
CA LEU A 214 -8.25 28.26 -7.41
C LEU A 214 -9.45 27.31 -7.54
N VAL A 215 -9.87 26.65 -6.46
CA VAL A 215 -11.00 25.70 -6.47
C VAL A 215 -12.30 26.39 -6.84
N THR A 216 -12.48 27.65 -6.44
CA THR A 216 -13.69 28.45 -6.67
C THR A 216 -13.51 29.52 -7.74
N LEU A 217 -12.33 29.59 -8.38
CA LEU A 217 -12.03 30.59 -9.38
C LEU A 217 -12.78 30.29 -10.67
N GLU A 218 -13.78 31.13 -11.00
CA GLU A 218 -14.42 31.12 -12.30
C GLU A 218 -13.51 31.84 -13.32
N GLN A 219 -12.94 31.06 -14.24
CA GLN A 219 -12.22 31.65 -15.38
C GLN A 219 -13.19 32.07 -16.47
N ASN A 220 -13.70 33.28 -16.37
CA ASN A 220 -14.58 33.90 -17.40
C ASN A 220 -13.78 34.48 -18.59
N ASN A 221 -12.65 33.86 -18.93
CA ASN A 221 -11.80 34.32 -20.02
C ASN A 221 -12.02 33.46 -21.28
N PRO A 222 -12.49 34.02 -22.41
CA PRO A 222 -12.75 33.25 -23.63
C PRO A 222 -11.49 32.66 -24.29
N TRP A 223 -10.30 33.00 -23.80
CA TRP A 223 -9.02 32.50 -24.31
C TRP A 223 -8.44 31.30 -23.52
N HIS A 224 -9.09 30.90 -22.45
CA HIS A 224 -8.72 29.75 -21.64
C HIS A 224 -9.92 28.80 -21.54
N CYS A 225 -10.01 27.86 -22.47
CA CYS A 225 -10.98 26.76 -22.46
C CYS A 225 -10.32 25.49 -21.89
#